data_ca93016f7045713dcc602cc9e8c35ae7
#
_entry.id   ca93016f7045713dcc602cc9e8c35ae7
#
_cell.length_a   1.000
_cell.length_b   1.000
_cell.length_c   1.000
_cell.angle_alpha   90.00
_cell.angle_beta   90.00
_cell.angle_gamma   90.00
#
_symmetry.space_group_name_H-M   'P 1'
#
loop_
_entity.id
_entity.type
_entity.pdbx_description
1 polymer ?
#
loop_
_entity_poly.entity_id
_entity_poly.type
_entity_poly.pdbx_seq_one_letter_code
_entity_poly.pdbx_strand_id
1 'polypeptide(L)'
;LERPAQGPITQIRSQGRVPFIDTGTIGLMRAGHVAVRPGIQQFTSTGVVFTDGRNEDFAAVVLATGYRTGLGQWLQVSDGVLSPEGVPICSGQAVEAEPGLYFCGYHVSATGMLREISIEAQRLVRTWSPDKCRAADER
;
A
#
# COMPACT_ATOMS: atom_id res chain seq x y z
N LEU A 1 13.24 12.63 15.37
CA LEU A 1 11.95 12.14 14.84
C LEU A 1 10.83 12.76 15.68
N GLU A 2 9.95 13.52 15.04
CA GLU A 2 8.77 14.07 15.71
C GLU A 2 7.75 12.96 15.99
N ARG A 3 7.09 13.07 17.13
CA ARG A 3 6.03 12.14 17.51
C ARG A 3 4.78 12.44 16.68
N PRO A 4 4.17 11.44 16.02
CA PRO A 4 2.95 11.68 15.25
C PRO A 4 1.82 12.24 16.13
N ALA A 5 1.07 13.21 15.60
CA ALA A 5 -0.08 13.80 16.30
C ALA A 5 -1.27 12.83 16.43
N GLN A 6 -1.33 11.80 15.56
CA GLN A 6 -2.39 10.81 15.54
C GLN A 6 -1.89 9.43 15.93
N GLY A 7 -2.74 8.64 16.58
CA GLY A 7 -2.43 7.27 16.94
C GLY A 7 -2.30 6.35 15.69
N PRO A 8 -1.61 5.19 15.82
CA PRO A 8 -1.30 4.31 14.69
C PRO A 8 -2.54 3.79 13.96
N ILE A 9 -3.61 3.46 14.67
CA ILE A 9 -4.86 2.97 14.06
C ILE A 9 -5.53 4.05 13.22
N THR A 10 -5.51 5.31 13.70
CA THR A 10 -6.06 6.44 12.95
C THR A 10 -5.25 6.70 11.68
N GLN A 11 -3.92 6.62 11.75
CA GLN A 11 -3.05 6.77 10.58
C GLN A 11 -3.27 5.67 9.53
N ILE A 12 -3.47 4.42 9.96
CA ILE A 12 -3.80 3.31 9.06
C ILE A 12 -5.11 3.62 8.32
N ARG A 13 -6.15 4.01 9.06
CA ARG A 13 -7.49 4.25 8.48
C ARG A 13 -7.55 5.47 7.58
N SER A 14 -6.88 6.56 7.94
CA SER A 14 -6.95 7.83 7.21
C SER A 14 -5.92 7.96 6.08
N GLN A 15 -4.78 7.29 6.18
CA GLN A 15 -3.65 7.47 5.26
C GLN A 15 -3.20 6.17 4.59
N GLY A 16 -3.77 5.01 4.95
CA GLY A 16 -3.33 3.70 4.44
C GLY A 16 -1.89 3.34 4.84
N ARG A 17 -1.32 4.05 5.82
CA ARG A 17 0.06 3.84 6.24
C ARG A 17 0.15 2.83 7.36
N VAL A 18 0.86 1.74 7.14
CA VAL A 18 1.18 0.78 8.19
C VAL A 18 2.19 1.39 9.15
N PRO A 19 1.97 1.33 10.48
CA PRO A 19 2.94 1.83 11.44
C PRO A 19 4.25 1.05 11.33
N PHE A 20 5.34 1.78 11.48
CA PHE A 20 6.68 1.20 11.52
C PHE A 20 6.84 0.38 12.82
N ILE A 21 7.18 -0.89 12.66
CA ILE A 21 7.53 -1.77 13.79
C ILE A 21 9.04 -1.64 14.00
N ASP A 22 9.44 -1.01 15.12
CA ASP A 22 10.83 -0.85 15.44
C ASP A 22 11.43 -2.14 16.01
N THR A 23 12.37 -2.72 15.27
CA THR A 23 13.17 -3.86 15.69
C THR A 23 14.63 -3.47 16.02
N GLY A 24 14.85 -2.20 16.36
CA GLY A 24 16.18 -1.66 16.72
C GLY A 24 16.67 -0.53 15.82
N THR A 25 15.95 -0.20 14.74
CA THR A 25 16.34 0.86 13.79
C THR A 25 16.43 2.22 14.46
N ILE A 26 15.50 2.56 15.37
CA ILE A 26 15.55 3.84 16.12
C ILE A 26 16.79 3.90 17.01
N GLY A 27 17.22 2.77 17.60
CA GLY A 27 18.46 2.66 18.35
C GLY A 27 19.69 2.97 17.49
N LEU A 28 19.76 2.40 16.29
CA LEU A 28 20.83 2.64 15.33
C LEU A 28 20.86 4.10 14.84
N MET A 29 19.68 4.70 14.62
CA MET A 29 19.58 6.14 14.28
C MET A 29 20.12 7.03 15.41
N ARG A 30 19.75 6.73 16.66
CA ARG A 30 20.24 7.49 17.83
C ARG A 30 21.75 7.34 18.06
N ALA A 31 22.28 6.16 17.75
CA ALA A 31 23.72 5.89 17.82
C ALA A 31 24.50 6.46 16.62
N GLY A 32 23.83 7.06 15.62
CA GLY A 32 24.48 7.63 14.44
C GLY A 32 24.90 6.63 13.36
N HIS A 33 24.53 5.34 13.50
CA HIS A 33 24.81 4.32 12.49
C HIS A 33 23.87 4.41 11.28
N VAL A 34 22.69 4.99 11.45
CA VAL A 34 21.72 5.23 10.37
C VAL A 34 21.40 6.72 10.36
N ALA A 35 21.76 7.39 9.25
CA ALA A 35 21.48 8.80 9.05
C ALA A 35 20.19 8.98 8.24
N VAL A 36 19.28 9.83 8.73
CA VAL A 36 18.10 10.26 7.97
C VAL A 36 18.50 11.45 7.10
N ARG A 37 18.15 11.41 5.83
CA ARG A 37 18.44 12.48 4.86
C ARG A 37 17.12 13.09 4.34
N PRO A 38 17.18 14.32 3.81
CA PRO A 38 16.07 14.91 3.06
C PRO A 38 15.70 14.08 1.83
N GLY A 39 14.66 14.50 1.12
CA GLY A 39 14.27 13.86 -0.12
C GLY A 39 15.37 13.90 -1.17
N ILE A 40 15.41 12.90 -2.05
CA ILE A 40 16.32 12.83 -3.19
C ILE A 40 15.79 13.78 -4.27
N GLN A 41 16.64 14.67 -4.74
CA GLN A 41 16.36 15.55 -5.88
C GLN A 41 16.80 14.90 -7.19
N GLN A 42 18.01 14.32 -7.20
CA GLN A 42 18.61 13.78 -8.41
C GLN A 42 19.61 12.67 -8.07
N PHE A 43 19.74 11.67 -8.94
CA PHE A 43 20.82 10.71 -8.93
C PHE A 43 22.01 11.23 -9.74
N THR A 44 23.23 10.95 -9.28
CA THR A 44 24.46 11.19 -10.00
C THR A 44 25.13 9.87 -10.39
N SER A 45 26.25 9.91 -11.08
CA SER A 45 27.03 8.71 -11.44
C SER A 45 27.61 7.98 -10.21
N THR A 46 27.79 8.66 -9.09
CA THR A 46 28.43 8.13 -7.88
C THR A 46 27.55 8.20 -6.64
N GLY A 47 26.43 8.91 -6.70
CA GLY A 47 25.62 9.11 -5.50
C GLY A 47 24.30 9.84 -5.74
N VAL A 48 23.97 10.76 -4.84
CA VAL A 48 22.66 11.42 -4.79
C VAL A 48 22.80 12.89 -4.40
N VAL A 49 22.05 13.76 -5.07
CA VAL A 49 21.81 15.15 -4.64
C VAL A 49 20.49 15.18 -3.88
N PHE A 50 20.50 15.70 -2.66
CA PHE A 50 19.31 15.88 -1.83
C PHE A 50 18.62 17.22 -2.07
N THR A 51 17.37 17.33 -1.64
CA THR A 51 16.55 18.55 -1.82
C THR A 51 17.08 19.77 -1.08
N ASP A 52 18.03 19.58 -0.13
CA ASP A 52 18.75 20.65 0.57
C ASP A 52 20.06 21.05 -0.13
N GLY A 53 20.32 20.49 -1.31
CA GLY A 53 21.50 20.79 -2.14
C GLY A 53 22.77 19.99 -1.76
N ARG A 54 22.74 19.17 -0.72
CA ARG A 54 23.89 18.29 -0.39
C ARG A 54 24.03 17.18 -1.41
N ASN A 55 25.29 16.90 -1.76
CA ASN A 55 25.66 15.75 -2.60
C ASN A 55 26.43 14.74 -1.74
N GLU A 56 26.03 13.49 -1.76
CA GLU A 56 26.72 12.40 -1.06
C GLU A 56 26.89 11.21 -2.00
N ASP A 57 28.09 10.60 -1.96
CA ASP A 57 28.38 9.39 -2.72
C ASP A 57 27.94 8.15 -1.96
N PHE A 58 27.43 7.16 -2.68
CA PHE A 58 26.94 5.89 -2.12
C PHE A 58 27.43 4.72 -2.96
N ALA A 59 27.88 3.66 -2.29
CA ALA A 59 28.26 2.41 -2.96
C ALA A 59 27.04 1.70 -3.60
N ALA A 60 25.84 1.89 -3.02
CA ALA A 60 24.61 1.34 -3.55
C ALA A 60 23.39 2.15 -3.07
N VAL A 61 22.34 2.18 -3.87
CA VAL A 61 21.04 2.76 -3.51
C VAL A 61 19.96 1.72 -3.68
N VAL A 62 19.18 1.47 -2.63
CA VAL A 62 18.04 0.55 -2.65
C VAL A 62 16.76 1.36 -2.71
N LEU A 63 15.98 1.20 -3.78
CA LEU A 63 14.69 1.86 -3.95
C LEU A 63 13.59 1.05 -3.28
N ALA A 64 13.26 1.38 -2.04
CA ALA A 64 12.16 0.79 -1.26
C ALA A 64 10.94 1.73 -1.22
N THR A 65 10.53 2.23 -2.38
CA THR A 65 9.53 3.31 -2.54
C THR A 65 8.08 2.84 -2.50
N GLY A 66 7.84 1.53 -2.33
CA GLY A 66 6.52 0.90 -2.38
C GLY A 66 6.01 0.69 -3.81
N TYR A 67 4.75 0.26 -3.90
CA TYR A 67 4.11 -0.07 -5.17
C TYR A 67 2.83 0.75 -5.36
N ARG A 68 2.46 0.98 -6.60
CA ARG A 68 1.12 1.42 -7.01
C ARG A 68 0.38 0.24 -7.62
N THR A 69 -0.92 0.17 -7.42
CA THR A 69 -1.74 -0.95 -7.92
C THR A 69 -1.74 -1.06 -9.43
N GLY A 70 -1.71 0.08 -10.12
CA GLY A 70 -1.81 0.16 -11.58
C GLY A 70 -3.13 -0.38 -12.16
N LEU A 71 -4.14 -0.68 -11.31
CA LEU A 71 -5.41 -1.28 -11.75
C LEU A 71 -6.11 -0.46 -12.82
N GLY A 72 -6.18 0.83 -12.68
CA GLY A 72 -6.83 1.73 -13.64
C GLY A 72 -6.20 1.77 -15.03
N GLN A 73 -5.03 1.13 -15.23
CA GLN A 73 -4.38 1.05 -16.54
C GLN A 73 -4.96 -0.06 -17.43
N TRP A 74 -5.54 -1.09 -16.84
CA TRP A 74 -6.05 -2.26 -17.58
C TRP A 74 -7.44 -2.71 -17.14
N LEU A 75 -7.91 -2.31 -15.96
CA LEU A 75 -9.23 -2.65 -15.44
C LEU A 75 -10.18 -1.47 -15.69
N GLN A 76 -11.16 -1.68 -16.57
CA GLN A 76 -12.23 -0.74 -16.82
C GLN A 76 -13.42 -1.12 -15.93
N VAL A 77 -13.76 -0.24 -15.01
CA VAL A 77 -14.85 -0.44 -14.03
C VAL A 77 -15.62 0.87 -13.86
N SER A 78 -16.83 0.73 -13.33
CA SER A 78 -17.70 1.86 -13.03
C SER A 78 -17.08 2.84 -12.03
N ASP A 79 -17.53 4.08 -12.07
CA ASP A 79 -17.14 5.10 -11.10
C ASP A 79 -17.45 4.64 -9.67
N GLY A 80 -16.53 4.93 -8.75
CA GLY A 80 -16.69 4.56 -7.35
C GLY A 80 -16.20 3.13 -6.98
N VAL A 81 -15.68 2.35 -7.94
CA VAL A 81 -15.05 1.04 -7.66
C VAL A 81 -13.61 1.21 -7.21
N LEU A 82 -12.89 2.15 -7.81
CA LEU A 82 -11.53 2.54 -7.44
C LEU A 82 -11.51 3.94 -6.85
N SER A 83 -10.61 4.18 -5.91
CA SER A 83 -10.31 5.52 -5.40
C SER A 83 -9.58 6.37 -6.47
N PRO A 84 -9.44 7.70 -6.28
CA PRO A 84 -8.64 8.54 -7.18
C PRO A 84 -7.18 8.07 -7.33
N GLU A 85 -6.65 7.36 -6.33
CA GLU A 85 -5.30 6.78 -6.34
C GLU A 85 -5.25 5.41 -7.05
N GLY A 86 -6.37 4.92 -7.59
CA GLY A 86 -6.48 3.64 -8.28
C GLY A 86 -6.47 2.43 -7.35
N VAL A 87 -6.87 2.61 -6.08
CA VAL A 87 -6.98 1.52 -5.10
C VAL A 87 -8.46 1.12 -4.96
N PRO A 88 -8.80 -0.19 -4.92
CA PRO A 88 -10.15 -0.63 -4.69
C PRO A 88 -10.75 -0.06 -3.39
N ILE A 89 -11.98 0.46 -3.48
CA ILE A 89 -12.70 1.02 -2.32
C ILE A 89 -13.13 -0.08 -1.35
N CYS A 90 -13.40 -1.30 -1.86
CA CYS A 90 -13.72 -2.45 -1.02
C CYS A 90 -12.75 -3.61 -1.30
N SER A 91 -12.56 -4.47 -0.30
CA SER A 91 -11.75 -5.69 -0.39
C SER A 91 -12.38 -6.78 0.48
N GLY A 92 -12.25 -8.04 0.09
CA GLY A 92 -12.82 -9.17 0.80
C GLY A 92 -14.34 -9.31 0.71
N GLN A 93 -14.97 -8.65 -0.26
CA GLN A 93 -16.41 -8.73 -0.55
C GLN A 93 -16.67 -8.47 -2.03
N ALA A 94 -17.91 -8.74 -2.47
CA ALA A 94 -18.35 -8.43 -3.83
C ALA A 94 -18.37 -6.93 -4.07
N VAL A 95 -18.04 -6.52 -5.29
CA VAL A 95 -18.20 -5.14 -5.75
C VAL A 95 -19.65 -4.97 -6.23
N GLU A 96 -20.45 -4.17 -5.53
CA GLU A 96 -21.89 -4.02 -5.86
C GLU A 96 -22.11 -3.45 -7.28
N ALA A 97 -21.27 -2.51 -7.70
CA ALA A 97 -21.37 -1.88 -9.02
C ALA A 97 -20.91 -2.78 -10.17
N GLU A 98 -20.17 -3.85 -9.87
CA GLU A 98 -19.60 -4.77 -10.86
C GLU A 98 -19.86 -6.22 -10.45
N PRO A 99 -21.02 -6.79 -10.80
CA PRO A 99 -21.36 -8.18 -10.46
C PRO A 99 -20.30 -9.16 -10.97
N GLY A 100 -19.79 -10.01 -10.08
CA GLY A 100 -18.75 -10.98 -10.42
C GLY A 100 -17.32 -10.48 -10.18
N LEU A 101 -17.12 -9.18 -9.90
CA LEU A 101 -15.80 -8.62 -9.53
C LEU A 101 -15.59 -8.68 -8.01
N TYR A 102 -14.41 -9.12 -7.62
CA TYR A 102 -13.95 -9.20 -6.22
C TYR A 102 -12.52 -8.72 -6.13
N PHE A 103 -12.21 -8.00 -5.06
CA PHE A 103 -10.84 -7.65 -4.72
C PHE A 103 -10.41 -8.36 -3.42
N CYS A 104 -9.15 -8.78 -3.37
CA CYS A 104 -8.54 -9.41 -2.21
C CYS A 104 -7.15 -8.81 -1.95
N GLY A 105 -6.84 -8.53 -0.69
CA GLY A 105 -5.52 -8.04 -0.30
C GLY A 105 -5.33 -6.53 -0.36
N TYR A 106 -6.42 -5.77 -0.47
CA TYR A 106 -6.37 -4.29 -0.47
C TYR A 106 -6.75 -3.67 0.87
N HIS A 107 -7.17 -4.47 1.84
CA HIS A 107 -7.46 -3.97 3.19
C HIS A 107 -6.18 -3.79 3.99
N VAL A 108 -5.86 -2.54 4.34
CA VAL A 108 -4.70 -2.21 5.17
C VAL A 108 -5.05 -2.41 6.64
N SER A 109 -4.32 -3.31 7.32
CA SER A 109 -4.58 -3.69 8.71
C SER A 109 -3.31 -3.65 9.56
N ALA A 110 -3.49 -3.37 10.84
CA ALA A 110 -2.43 -3.45 11.86
C ALA A 110 -2.03 -4.90 12.20
N THR A 111 -2.85 -5.89 11.83
CA THR A 111 -2.63 -7.31 12.18
C THR A 111 -1.75 -8.06 11.20
N GLY A 112 -1.32 -7.38 10.12
CA GLY A 112 -0.45 -7.92 9.08
C GLY A 112 -1.21 -8.31 7.81
N MET A 113 -0.66 -7.93 6.66
CA MET A 113 -1.30 -8.08 5.35
C MET A 113 -1.58 -9.54 4.98
N LEU A 114 -0.63 -10.45 5.23
CA LEU A 114 -0.81 -11.89 4.88
C LEU A 114 -1.97 -12.52 5.66
N ARG A 115 -2.13 -12.15 6.93
CA ARG A 115 -3.25 -12.62 7.74
C ARG A 115 -4.58 -12.09 7.20
N GLU A 116 -4.65 -10.81 6.88
CA GLU A 116 -5.88 -10.20 6.33
C GLU A 116 -6.24 -10.76 4.96
N ILE A 117 -5.28 -10.98 4.07
CA ILE A 117 -5.51 -11.65 2.79
C ILE A 117 -6.14 -13.03 3.00
N SER A 118 -5.64 -13.80 3.96
CA SER A 118 -6.23 -15.12 4.29
C SER A 118 -7.67 -15.01 4.78
N ILE A 119 -7.98 -14.02 5.62
CA ILE A 119 -9.34 -13.79 6.13
C ILE A 119 -10.26 -13.36 4.99
N GLU A 120 -9.82 -12.43 4.14
CA GLU A 120 -10.58 -11.96 2.98
C GLU A 120 -10.86 -13.09 1.99
N ALA A 121 -9.85 -13.89 1.66
CA ALA A 121 -9.99 -15.03 0.76
C ALA A 121 -11.02 -16.04 1.29
N GLN A 122 -10.98 -16.38 2.58
CA GLN A 122 -11.98 -17.26 3.20
C GLN A 122 -13.39 -16.67 3.15
N ARG A 123 -13.53 -15.35 3.34
CA ARG A 123 -14.82 -14.65 3.24
C ARG A 123 -15.34 -14.70 1.82
N LEU A 124 -14.51 -14.43 0.83
CA LEU A 124 -14.88 -14.47 -0.59
C LEU A 124 -15.35 -15.86 -1.01
N VAL A 125 -14.63 -16.91 -0.62
CA VAL A 125 -15.07 -18.30 -0.93
C VAL A 125 -16.43 -18.63 -0.36
N ARG A 126 -16.76 -18.13 0.84
CA ARG A 126 -18.09 -18.35 1.45
C ARG A 126 -19.21 -17.57 0.78
N THR A 127 -18.90 -16.41 0.21
CA THR A 127 -19.89 -15.53 -0.45
C THR A 127 -19.97 -15.77 -1.95
N TRP A 128 -18.97 -16.42 -2.52
CA TRP A 128 -18.91 -16.74 -3.94
C TRP A 128 -19.92 -17.82 -4.28
N SER A 129 -20.86 -17.49 -5.19
CA SER A 129 -21.81 -18.43 -5.74
C SER A 129 -21.58 -18.54 -7.24
N PRO A 130 -21.27 -19.74 -7.78
CA PRO A 130 -21.07 -19.96 -9.22
C PRO A 130 -22.25 -19.51 -10.08
N ASP A 131 -23.46 -19.56 -9.54
CA ASP A 131 -24.68 -19.20 -10.26
C ASP A 131 -24.80 -17.71 -10.54
N LYS A 132 -24.17 -16.85 -9.72
CA LYS A 132 -24.14 -15.39 -9.96
C LYS A 132 -23.20 -14.98 -11.10
N CYS A 133 -22.17 -15.77 -11.39
CA CYS A 133 -21.26 -15.51 -12.52
C CYS A 133 -21.88 -15.85 -13.87
N ARG A 134 -22.73 -16.89 -13.95
CA ARG A 134 -23.40 -17.27 -15.20
C ARG A 134 -24.46 -16.27 -15.66
N ALA A 135 -25.16 -15.62 -14.73
CA ALA A 135 -26.18 -14.62 -15.05
C ALA A 135 -25.62 -13.33 -15.66
N ALA A 136 -24.30 -13.08 -15.58
CA ALA A 136 -23.65 -11.92 -16.17
C ALA A 136 -23.21 -12.16 -17.64
N ASP A 137 -23.04 -13.43 -18.03
CA ASP A 137 -22.60 -13.82 -19.38
C ASP A 137 -23.78 -13.92 -20.38
N GLU A 138 -25.02 -13.87 -19.87
CA GLU A 138 -26.24 -13.94 -20.69
C GLU A 138 -26.87 -12.57 -20.98
N ARG A 139 -26.21 -11.47 -20.70
CA ARG A 139 -26.64 -10.10 -21.02
C ARG A 139 -25.63 -9.42 -21.92
#